data_14d3627790f6eade99d2ed07147cc6ca
#
_entry.id   14d3627790f6eade99d2ed07147cc6ca
#
_cell.length_a   1.000
_cell.length_b   1.000
_cell.length_c   1.000
_cell.angle_alpha   90.00
_cell.angle_beta   90.00
_cell.angle_gamma   90.00
#
_symmetry.space_group_name_H-M   'P 1'
#
loop_
_entity.id
_entity.type
_entity.pdbx_description
1 polymer ?
#
loop_
_entity_poly.entity_id
_entity_poly.type
_entity_poly.pdbx_seq_one_letter_code
_entity_poly.pdbx_strand_id
1 'polypeptide(L)'
;MGETQQAVGRVDHPSASAECPSVAAECPSAEQADLLRRWNGLASGFRELTDRLLAEAQGEVGLPPSSLEVLCFLIASPEQAAPMRLLSQTLGFSTAGTTGVVDRLADAGLVERRPSRSDRRVTYAALTPLGRETATVAAKVFADAVRRRVVEPLGEEGFASFAEAFATLGLVDESCPGQAAAEPC
;
A
#
# COMPACT_ATOMS: atom_id res chain seq x y z
N MET A 1 -31.66 49.06 49.25
CA MET A 1 -32.85 48.24 49.02
C MET A 1 -33.38 48.60 47.65
N GLY A 2 -33.42 47.69 46.73
CA GLY A 2 -33.87 47.92 45.37
C GLY A 2 -33.17 46.91 44.40
N GLU A 3 -33.72 45.69 44.39
CA GLU A 3 -33.29 44.65 43.42
C GLU A 3 -33.87 45.05 42.07
N THR A 4 -32.95 45.17 41.09
CA THR A 4 -33.30 45.32 39.68
C THR A 4 -33.11 43.99 38.99
N GLN A 5 -34.21 43.29 38.81
CA GLN A 5 -34.32 42.03 38.08
C GLN A 5 -34.24 42.34 36.59
N GLN A 6 -33.12 41.98 35.95
CA GLN A 6 -32.96 42.06 34.51
C GLN A 6 -33.63 40.83 33.86
N ALA A 7 -34.62 41.10 33.03
CA ALA A 7 -35.29 40.11 32.20
C ALA A 7 -34.35 39.58 31.12
N VAL A 8 -34.10 38.27 31.16
CA VAL A 8 -33.40 37.55 30.12
C VAL A 8 -34.31 37.38 28.90
N GLY A 9 -33.99 38.07 27.83
CA GLY A 9 -34.69 37.98 26.57
C GLY A 9 -34.60 36.56 25.98
N ARG A 10 -35.77 36.01 25.71
CA ARG A 10 -35.96 34.72 25.03
C ARG A 10 -35.52 34.90 23.57
N VAL A 11 -34.44 34.27 23.16
CA VAL A 11 -34.02 34.22 21.77
C VAL A 11 -34.86 33.14 21.07
N ASP A 12 -35.81 33.57 20.24
CA ASP A 12 -36.55 32.69 19.36
C ASP A 12 -35.62 32.15 18.30
N HIS A 13 -35.28 30.87 18.39
CA HIS A 13 -34.63 30.16 17.31
C HIS A 13 -35.66 29.86 16.21
N PRO A 14 -35.44 30.29 14.96
CA PRO A 14 -36.27 29.86 13.86
C PRO A 14 -36.09 28.35 13.66
N SER A 15 -37.20 27.63 13.82
CA SER A 15 -37.29 26.22 13.43
C SER A 15 -37.13 26.11 11.90
N ALA A 16 -35.91 26.07 11.43
CA ALA A 16 -35.62 25.63 10.07
C ALA A 16 -35.73 24.10 10.07
N SER A 17 -36.93 23.60 9.80
CA SER A 17 -37.12 22.25 9.29
C SER A 17 -36.46 22.19 7.91
N ALA A 18 -35.12 21.96 7.89
CA ALA A 18 -34.45 21.55 6.71
C ALA A 18 -34.98 20.14 6.36
N GLU A 19 -35.98 20.11 5.48
CA GLU A 19 -36.35 18.88 4.78
C GLU A 19 -35.12 18.39 4.06
N CYS A 20 -34.40 17.43 4.67
CA CYS A 20 -33.46 16.59 3.96
C CYS A 20 -34.21 15.98 2.78
N PRO A 21 -33.77 16.16 1.51
CA PRO A 21 -34.41 15.47 0.42
C PRO A 21 -34.28 13.98 0.74
N SER A 22 -35.39 13.33 1.02
CA SER A 22 -35.45 11.88 1.15
C SER A 22 -35.21 11.28 -0.24
N VAL A 23 -33.96 11.18 -0.64
CA VAL A 23 -33.55 10.15 -1.58
C VAL A 23 -33.81 8.88 -0.78
N ALA A 24 -34.93 8.21 -1.06
CA ALA A 24 -35.16 6.87 -0.57
C ALA A 24 -34.06 6.00 -1.21
N ALA A 25 -32.92 5.92 -0.51
CA ALA A 25 -31.87 5.00 -0.86
C ALA A 25 -32.48 3.62 -0.63
N GLU A 26 -32.88 2.96 -1.71
CA GLU A 26 -33.33 1.59 -1.65
C GLU A 26 -32.19 0.77 -1.04
N CYS A 27 -32.53 0.00 0.00
CA CYS A 27 -31.55 -0.90 0.62
C CYS A 27 -30.99 -1.84 -0.46
N PRO A 28 -29.69 -2.18 -0.39
CA PRO A 28 -29.08 -3.12 -1.34
C PRO A 28 -29.88 -4.42 -1.40
N SER A 29 -30.07 -4.97 -2.58
CA SER A 29 -30.69 -6.30 -2.74
C SER A 29 -29.86 -7.37 -1.98
N ALA A 30 -30.47 -8.51 -1.71
CA ALA A 30 -29.76 -9.62 -1.05
C ALA A 30 -28.51 -10.06 -1.84
N GLU A 31 -28.57 -10.06 -3.17
CA GLU A 31 -27.46 -10.35 -4.07
C GLU A 31 -26.34 -9.30 -3.96
N GLN A 32 -26.69 -8.01 -3.97
CA GLN A 32 -25.72 -6.92 -3.78
C GLN A 32 -25.07 -7.00 -2.41
N ALA A 33 -25.84 -7.29 -1.36
CA ALA A 33 -25.32 -7.43 -0.02
C ALA A 33 -24.37 -8.65 0.10
N ASP A 34 -24.66 -9.76 -0.57
CA ASP A 34 -23.78 -10.93 -0.62
C ASP A 34 -22.48 -10.62 -1.36
N LEU A 35 -22.56 -9.98 -2.52
CA LEU A 35 -21.37 -9.54 -3.27
C LEU A 35 -20.47 -8.62 -2.43
N LEU A 36 -21.04 -7.65 -1.71
CA LEU A 36 -20.29 -6.75 -0.83
C LEU A 36 -19.64 -7.51 0.33
N ARG A 37 -20.32 -8.47 0.95
CA ARG A 37 -19.71 -9.29 2.01
C ARG A 37 -18.52 -10.09 1.50
N ARG A 38 -18.63 -10.75 0.36
CA ARG A 38 -17.54 -11.51 -0.29
C ARG A 38 -16.37 -10.60 -0.63
N TRP A 39 -16.64 -9.45 -1.23
CA TRP A 39 -15.62 -8.46 -1.54
C TRP A 39 -14.88 -7.98 -0.29
N ASN A 40 -15.62 -7.61 0.76
CA ASN A 40 -15.02 -7.15 2.01
C ASN A 40 -14.17 -8.25 2.68
N GLY A 41 -14.61 -9.50 2.60
CA GLY A 41 -13.84 -10.65 3.07
C GLY A 41 -12.52 -10.81 2.33
N LEU A 42 -12.55 -10.76 0.98
CA LEU A 42 -11.34 -10.83 0.16
C LEU A 42 -10.39 -9.66 0.45
N ALA A 43 -10.89 -8.44 0.47
CA ALA A 43 -10.09 -7.25 0.70
C ALA A 43 -9.47 -7.23 2.12
N SER A 44 -10.20 -7.71 3.13
CA SER A 44 -9.67 -7.83 4.49
C SER A 44 -8.63 -8.94 4.59
N GLY A 45 -8.91 -10.11 4.02
CA GLY A 45 -7.99 -11.25 4.02
C GLY A 45 -6.68 -10.95 3.31
N PHE A 46 -6.72 -10.20 2.20
CA PHE A 46 -5.52 -9.81 1.48
C PHE A 46 -4.64 -8.85 2.30
N ARG A 47 -5.25 -7.85 2.98
CA ARG A 47 -4.50 -6.96 3.89
C ARG A 47 -3.85 -7.75 5.04
N GLU A 48 -4.62 -8.59 5.71
CA GLU A 48 -4.12 -9.43 6.80
C GLU A 48 -2.94 -10.32 6.37
N LEU A 49 -3.04 -10.91 5.16
CA LEU A 49 -1.97 -11.72 4.58
C LEU A 49 -0.71 -10.88 4.37
N THR A 50 -0.85 -9.71 3.74
CA THR A 50 0.28 -8.80 3.47
C THR A 50 0.95 -8.36 4.78
N ASP A 51 0.16 -7.98 5.78
CA ASP A 51 0.68 -7.57 7.10
C ASP A 51 1.47 -8.70 7.78
N ARG A 52 0.99 -9.94 7.70
CA ARG A 52 1.71 -11.11 8.24
C ARG A 52 3.01 -11.40 7.51
N LEU A 53 3.03 -11.29 6.18
CA LEU A 53 4.24 -11.50 5.38
C LEU A 53 5.31 -10.44 5.72
N LEU A 54 4.91 -9.19 5.86
CA LEU A 54 5.81 -8.08 6.22
C LEU A 54 6.30 -8.19 7.67
N ALA A 55 5.48 -8.68 8.59
CA ALA A 55 5.87 -8.87 9.98
C ALA A 55 7.02 -9.89 10.15
N GLU A 56 7.08 -10.92 9.31
CA GLU A 56 8.20 -11.88 9.31
C GLU A 56 9.51 -11.20 8.88
N ALA A 57 9.48 -10.43 7.79
CA ALA A 57 10.65 -9.68 7.33
C ALA A 57 11.07 -8.59 8.34
N GLN A 58 10.11 -7.97 9.02
CA GLN A 58 10.39 -6.99 10.08
C GLN A 58 11.14 -7.61 11.25
N GLY A 59 10.80 -8.82 11.65
CA GLY A 59 11.48 -9.55 12.72
C GLY A 59 12.97 -9.75 12.48
N GLU A 60 13.37 -9.98 11.23
CA GLU A 60 14.76 -10.22 10.85
C GLU A 60 15.55 -8.93 10.59
N VAL A 61 14.91 -7.93 9.96
CA VAL A 61 15.61 -6.73 9.48
C VAL A 61 15.45 -5.54 10.44
N GLY A 62 14.41 -5.55 11.27
CA GLY A 62 14.14 -4.47 12.25
C GLY A 62 13.62 -3.17 11.62
N LEU A 63 13.22 -3.17 10.35
CA LEU A 63 12.70 -1.99 9.66
C LEU A 63 11.16 -1.97 9.64
N PRO A 64 10.52 -0.79 9.61
CA PRO A 64 9.07 -0.68 9.46
C PRO A 64 8.55 -1.34 8.18
N PRO A 65 7.31 -1.90 8.16
CA PRO A 65 6.73 -2.56 7.00
C PRO A 65 6.82 -1.74 5.70
N SER A 66 6.46 -0.46 5.73
CA SER A 66 6.54 0.42 4.55
C SER A 66 7.96 0.59 4.00
N SER A 67 8.98 0.53 4.86
CA SER A 67 10.38 0.55 4.44
C SER A 67 10.79 -0.76 3.78
N LEU A 68 10.31 -1.88 4.30
CA LEU A 68 10.54 -3.23 3.72
C LEU A 68 9.89 -3.35 2.35
N GLU A 69 8.65 -2.87 2.18
CA GLU A 69 7.97 -2.84 0.87
C GLU A 69 8.80 -2.09 -0.17
N VAL A 70 9.32 -0.89 0.17
CA VAL A 70 10.18 -0.11 -0.73
C VAL A 70 11.47 -0.87 -1.05
N LEU A 71 12.14 -1.45 -0.06
CA LEU A 71 13.39 -2.20 -0.27
C LEU A 71 13.17 -3.44 -1.13
N CYS A 72 12.12 -4.23 -0.86
CA CYS A 72 11.75 -5.41 -1.64
C CYS A 72 11.37 -5.04 -3.08
N PHE A 73 10.69 -3.92 -3.27
CA PHE A 73 10.37 -3.42 -4.60
C PHE A 73 11.63 -3.00 -5.37
N LEU A 74 12.52 -2.24 -4.74
CA LEU A 74 13.74 -1.76 -5.38
C LEU A 74 14.72 -2.89 -5.73
N ILE A 75 14.87 -3.90 -4.87
CA ILE A 75 15.78 -5.03 -5.16
C ILE A 75 15.30 -5.86 -6.36
N ALA A 76 13.99 -5.92 -6.60
CA ALA A 76 13.39 -6.57 -7.74
C ALA A 76 13.32 -5.68 -8.99
N SER A 77 13.60 -4.38 -8.87
CA SER A 77 13.52 -3.42 -9.97
C SER A 77 14.82 -3.40 -10.80
N PRO A 78 14.74 -3.04 -12.11
CA PRO A 78 15.92 -2.84 -12.96
C PRO A 78 16.90 -1.85 -12.32
N GLU A 79 18.19 -2.12 -12.43
CA GLU A 79 19.26 -1.30 -11.81
C GLU A 79 19.06 -1.03 -10.31
N GLN A 80 18.14 -1.76 -9.66
CA GLN A 80 17.76 -1.60 -8.24
C GLN A 80 17.35 -0.15 -7.91
N ALA A 81 16.63 0.45 -8.83
CA ALA A 81 16.16 1.82 -8.77
C ALA A 81 14.77 1.96 -9.39
N ALA A 82 13.98 2.89 -8.89
CA ALA A 82 12.66 3.17 -9.44
C ALA A 82 12.31 4.66 -9.31
N PRO A 83 11.53 5.22 -10.26
CA PRO A 83 10.97 6.55 -10.12
C PRO A 83 10.08 6.66 -8.89
N MET A 84 10.14 7.77 -8.15
CA MET A 84 9.30 8.02 -6.98
C MET A 84 7.80 7.85 -7.26
N ARG A 85 7.37 8.23 -8.47
CA ARG A 85 5.98 8.06 -8.91
C ARG A 85 5.59 6.57 -9.02
N LEU A 86 6.49 5.74 -9.56
CA LEU A 86 6.23 4.31 -9.69
C LEU A 86 6.09 3.65 -8.32
N LEU A 87 6.98 3.99 -7.37
CA LEU A 87 6.87 3.53 -5.98
C LEU A 87 5.52 3.85 -5.36
N SER A 88 5.05 5.11 -5.50
CA SER A 88 3.76 5.49 -4.93
C SER A 88 2.58 4.76 -5.58
N GLN A 89 2.63 4.54 -6.88
CA GLN A 89 1.56 3.85 -7.62
C GLN A 89 1.51 2.36 -7.29
N THR A 90 2.66 1.68 -7.30
CA THR A 90 2.72 0.22 -7.08
C THR A 90 2.48 -0.16 -5.62
N LEU A 91 3.04 0.60 -4.67
CA LEU A 91 2.89 0.30 -3.24
C LEU A 91 1.63 0.91 -2.61
N GLY A 92 0.83 1.66 -3.39
CA GLY A 92 -0.40 2.27 -2.88
C GLY A 92 -0.18 3.39 -1.86
N PHE A 93 1.03 3.95 -1.78
CA PHE A 93 1.32 5.05 -0.87
C PHE A 93 0.90 6.40 -1.47
N SER A 94 0.49 7.33 -0.61
CA SER A 94 0.37 8.72 -1.04
C SER A 94 1.75 9.29 -1.43
N THR A 95 1.77 10.33 -2.27
CA THR A 95 3.03 10.99 -2.65
C THR A 95 3.83 11.46 -1.42
N ALA A 96 3.15 12.02 -0.42
CA ALA A 96 3.79 12.43 0.83
C ALA A 96 4.29 11.22 1.64
N GLY A 97 3.51 10.13 1.69
CA GLY A 97 3.90 8.88 2.33
C GLY A 97 5.16 8.28 1.70
N THR A 98 5.18 8.16 0.37
CA THR A 98 6.36 7.67 -0.38
C THR A 98 7.59 8.52 -0.10
N THR A 99 7.43 9.84 -0.13
CA THR A 99 8.54 10.78 0.19
C THR A 99 9.08 10.52 1.59
N GLY A 100 8.20 10.44 2.59
CA GLY A 100 8.62 10.21 3.97
C GLY A 100 9.28 8.85 4.22
N VAL A 101 8.84 7.78 3.52
CA VAL A 101 9.51 6.47 3.60
C VAL A 101 10.90 6.53 2.97
N VAL A 102 11.01 7.09 1.77
CA VAL A 102 12.30 7.20 1.06
C VAL A 102 13.27 8.11 1.81
N ASP A 103 12.80 9.19 2.45
CA ASP A 103 13.66 10.06 3.27
C ASP A 103 14.23 9.29 4.48
N ARG A 104 13.41 8.56 5.22
CA ARG A 104 13.89 7.71 6.32
C ARG A 104 14.92 6.66 5.86
N LEU A 105 14.71 6.03 4.70
CA LEU A 105 15.67 5.08 4.14
C LEU A 105 16.96 5.78 3.68
N ALA A 106 16.87 7.01 3.17
CA ALA A 106 18.02 7.79 2.79
C ALA A 106 18.84 8.24 4.03
N ASP A 107 18.17 8.68 5.09
CA ASP A 107 18.79 9.03 6.37
C ASP A 107 19.50 7.82 7.01
N ALA A 108 18.93 6.62 6.82
CA ALA A 108 19.56 5.35 7.23
C ALA A 108 20.68 4.88 6.27
N GLY A 109 20.94 5.59 5.19
CA GLY A 109 21.97 5.23 4.20
C GLY A 109 21.64 4.02 3.33
N LEU A 110 20.37 3.58 3.30
CA LEU A 110 19.92 2.41 2.55
C LEU A 110 19.49 2.74 1.13
N VAL A 111 19.01 3.96 0.91
CA VAL A 111 18.55 4.46 -0.38
C VAL A 111 19.20 5.80 -0.67
N GLU A 112 19.43 6.11 -1.92
CA GLU A 112 19.81 7.44 -2.37
C GLU A 112 18.81 7.97 -3.41
N ARG A 113 18.66 9.29 -3.47
CA ARG A 113 17.87 9.97 -4.49
C ARG A 113 18.76 10.35 -5.66
N ARG A 114 18.38 9.93 -6.85
CA ARG A 114 19.10 10.26 -8.08
C ARG A 114 18.18 11.01 -9.04
N PRO A 115 18.59 12.15 -9.61
CA PRO A 115 17.86 12.76 -10.71
C PRO A 115 17.94 11.86 -11.95
N SER A 116 16.87 11.79 -12.73
CA SER A 116 16.91 11.12 -14.02
C SER A 116 17.92 11.80 -14.97
N ARG A 117 18.61 10.99 -15.77
CA ARG A 117 19.53 11.51 -16.81
C ARG A 117 18.78 12.11 -17.99
N SER A 118 17.58 11.60 -18.28
CA SER A 118 16.76 12.02 -19.42
C SER A 118 15.79 13.14 -19.08
N ASP A 119 15.26 13.21 -17.85
CA ASP A 119 14.32 14.23 -17.40
C ASP A 119 14.59 14.62 -15.93
N ARG A 120 15.13 15.81 -15.74
CA ARG A 120 15.47 16.36 -14.42
C ARG A 120 14.27 16.55 -13.48
N ARG A 121 13.04 16.43 -13.97
CA ARG A 121 11.81 16.48 -13.16
C ARG A 121 11.52 15.15 -12.47
N VAL A 122 12.15 14.08 -12.96
CA VAL A 122 11.97 12.73 -12.41
C VAL A 122 13.09 12.42 -11.44
N THR A 123 12.71 12.06 -10.21
CA THR A 123 13.62 11.59 -9.17
C THR A 123 13.45 10.09 -8.99
N TYR A 124 14.56 9.38 -8.97
CA TYR A 124 14.63 7.96 -8.66
C TYR A 124 15.05 7.75 -7.21
N ALA A 125 14.49 6.73 -6.58
CA ALA A 125 15.05 6.10 -5.40
C ALA A 125 15.89 4.91 -5.86
N ALA A 126 17.13 4.78 -5.40
CA ALA A 126 18.04 3.72 -5.78
C ALA A 126 18.69 3.12 -4.52
N LEU A 127 18.91 1.80 -4.51
CA LEU A 127 19.59 1.15 -3.40
C LEU A 127 21.08 1.55 -3.36
N THR A 128 21.57 1.86 -2.16
CA THR A 128 23.01 1.93 -1.89
C THR A 128 23.60 0.53 -1.76
N PRO A 129 24.93 0.36 -1.69
CA PRO A 129 25.51 -0.95 -1.36
C PRO A 129 24.96 -1.55 -0.07
N LEU A 130 24.88 -0.77 1.01
CA LEU A 130 24.28 -1.19 2.29
C LEU A 130 22.78 -1.50 2.13
N GLY A 131 22.06 -0.68 1.38
CA GLY A 131 20.64 -0.92 1.08
C GLY A 131 20.42 -2.21 0.32
N ARG A 132 21.30 -2.56 -0.59
CA ARG A 132 21.24 -3.83 -1.34
C ARG A 132 21.41 -5.04 -0.43
N GLU A 133 22.37 -5.00 0.47
CA GLU A 133 22.59 -6.07 1.45
C GLU A 133 21.34 -6.26 2.32
N THR A 134 20.83 -5.16 2.88
CA THR A 134 19.62 -5.15 3.72
C THR A 134 18.38 -5.62 2.94
N ALA A 135 18.19 -5.11 1.71
CA ALA A 135 17.06 -5.50 0.85
C ALA A 135 17.13 -6.97 0.44
N THR A 136 18.32 -7.52 0.21
CA THR A 136 18.50 -8.95 -0.13
C THR A 136 18.03 -9.84 1.03
N VAL A 137 18.38 -9.50 2.26
CA VAL A 137 17.91 -10.25 3.44
C VAL A 137 16.40 -10.14 3.56
N ALA A 138 15.84 -8.92 3.49
CA ALA A 138 14.40 -8.69 3.56
C ALA A 138 13.63 -9.45 2.48
N ALA A 139 14.09 -9.36 1.22
CA ALA A 139 13.45 -10.02 0.08
C ALA A 139 13.48 -11.55 0.20
N LYS A 140 14.56 -12.12 0.71
CA LYS A 140 14.66 -13.57 0.94
C LYS A 140 13.64 -14.03 1.99
N VAL A 141 13.58 -13.38 3.14
CA VAL A 141 12.61 -13.71 4.20
C VAL A 141 11.18 -13.54 3.70
N PHE A 142 10.90 -12.44 2.99
CA PHE A 142 9.59 -12.17 2.42
C PHE A 142 9.19 -13.22 1.37
N ALA A 143 10.09 -13.59 0.46
CA ALA A 143 9.83 -14.63 -0.55
C ALA A 143 9.58 -16.00 0.09
N ASP A 144 10.35 -16.38 1.11
CA ASP A 144 10.13 -17.62 1.86
C ASP A 144 8.78 -17.60 2.60
N ALA A 145 8.37 -16.45 3.14
CA ALA A 145 7.06 -16.29 3.76
C ALA A 145 5.92 -16.42 2.73
N VAL A 146 6.05 -15.80 1.55
CA VAL A 146 5.10 -15.94 0.43
C VAL A 146 5.00 -17.42 0.01
N ARG A 147 6.13 -18.11 -0.14
CA ARG A 147 6.12 -19.53 -0.50
C ARG A 147 5.32 -20.36 0.50
N ARG A 148 5.62 -20.26 1.79
CA ARG A 148 4.98 -21.05 2.85
C ARG A 148 3.51 -20.70 3.03
N ARG A 149 3.14 -19.43 2.95
CA ARG A 149 1.78 -18.96 3.30
C ARG A 149 0.84 -18.83 2.12
N VAL A 150 1.37 -18.79 0.90
CA VAL A 150 0.55 -18.58 -0.31
C VAL A 150 0.76 -19.72 -1.31
N VAL A 151 2.01 -19.93 -1.76
CA VAL A 151 2.27 -20.90 -2.84
C VAL A 151 2.01 -22.33 -2.37
N GLU A 152 2.54 -22.74 -1.23
CA GLU A 152 2.35 -24.12 -0.73
C GLU A 152 0.88 -24.46 -0.45
N PRO A 153 0.06 -23.61 0.20
CA PRO A 153 -1.34 -23.90 0.42
C PRO A 153 -2.21 -23.91 -0.85
N LEU A 154 -1.90 -23.08 -1.85
CA LEU A 154 -2.63 -23.01 -3.10
C LEU A 154 -2.16 -24.04 -4.14
N GLY A 155 -0.92 -24.52 -4.03
CA GLY A 155 -0.20 -25.19 -5.09
C GLY A 155 0.22 -24.23 -6.22
N GLU A 156 1.16 -24.68 -7.07
CA GLU A 156 1.68 -23.86 -8.18
C GLU A 156 0.55 -23.41 -9.15
N GLU A 157 -0.38 -24.30 -9.48
CA GLU A 157 -1.51 -24.00 -10.38
C GLU A 157 -2.48 -22.99 -9.73
N GLY A 158 -2.77 -23.15 -8.44
CA GLY A 158 -3.64 -22.22 -7.71
C GLY A 158 -3.00 -20.83 -7.58
N PHE A 159 -1.70 -20.76 -7.34
CA PHE A 159 -0.99 -19.49 -7.31
C PHE A 159 -0.94 -18.83 -8.69
N ALA A 160 -0.70 -19.58 -9.76
CA ALA A 160 -0.75 -19.07 -11.12
C ALA A 160 -2.14 -18.49 -11.46
N SER A 161 -3.22 -19.24 -11.15
CA SER A 161 -4.60 -18.78 -11.36
C SER A 161 -4.93 -17.51 -10.55
N PHE A 162 -4.40 -17.42 -9.33
CA PHE A 162 -4.54 -16.23 -8.50
C PHE A 162 -3.85 -15.01 -9.14
N ALA A 163 -2.63 -15.17 -9.64
CA ALA A 163 -1.90 -14.11 -10.34
C ALA A 163 -2.61 -13.69 -11.64
N GLU A 164 -3.13 -14.65 -12.43
CA GLU A 164 -3.89 -14.39 -13.65
C GLU A 164 -5.18 -13.60 -13.38
N ALA A 165 -5.87 -13.88 -12.26
CA ALA A 165 -7.04 -13.11 -11.86
C ALA A 165 -6.72 -11.63 -11.64
N PHE A 166 -5.58 -11.31 -11.02
CA PHE A 166 -5.13 -9.93 -10.85
C PHE A 166 -4.73 -9.28 -12.19
N ALA A 167 -4.08 -10.02 -13.09
CA ALA A 167 -3.75 -9.54 -14.43
C ALA A 167 -5.02 -9.21 -15.24
N THR A 168 -6.03 -10.09 -15.19
CA THR A 168 -7.34 -9.88 -15.83
C THR A 168 -8.04 -8.62 -15.32
N LEU A 169 -7.87 -8.27 -14.04
CA LEU A 169 -8.40 -7.04 -13.46
C LEU A 169 -7.56 -5.80 -13.80
N GLY A 170 -6.46 -5.94 -14.54
CA GLY A 170 -5.53 -4.85 -14.87
C GLY A 170 -4.77 -4.30 -13.65
N LEU A 171 -4.66 -5.09 -12.58
CA LEU A 171 -3.98 -4.70 -11.34
C LEU A 171 -2.49 -5.07 -11.32
N VAL A 172 -2.07 -5.95 -12.24
CA VAL A 172 -0.67 -6.33 -12.46
C VAL A 172 -0.34 -6.04 -13.92
N ASP A 173 0.66 -5.22 -14.15
CA ASP A 173 1.18 -4.94 -15.49
C ASP A 173 2.20 -6.04 -15.83
N GLU A 174 1.94 -6.85 -16.86
CA GLU A 174 2.86 -7.87 -17.37
C GLU A 174 4.18 -7.26 -17.90
N SER A 175 4.18 -5.96 -18.13
CA SER A 175 5.37 -5.18 -18.51
C SER A 175 6.24 -4.76 -17.30
N CYS A 176 5.89 -5.14 -16.07
CA CYS A 176 6.80 -5.00 -14.94
C CYS A 176 8.04 -5.86 -15.20
N PRO A 177 9.25 -5.25 -15.32
CA PRO A 177 10.46 -5.92 -15.79
C PRO A 177 11.10 -6.88 -14.75
N GLY A 178 10.28 -7.62 -14.01
CA GLY A 178 10.70 -8.67 -13.10
C GLY A 178 10.67 -10.08 -13.69
N GLN A 179 10.18 -10.28 -14.94
CA GLN A 179 10.05 -11.58 -15.57
C GLN A 179 11.12 -11.89 -16.66
N ALA A 180 12.10 -11.01 -16.87
CA ALA A 180 13.27 -11.41 -17.63
C ALA A 180 14.10 -12.37 -16.75
N ALA A 181 14.16 -13.63 -17.18
CA ALA A 181 14.88 -14.73 -16.55
C ALA A 181 16.16 -14.27 -15.84
N ALA A 182 16.21 -14.44 -14.52
CA ALA A 182 17.43 -14.34 -13.76
C ALA A 182 18.34 -15.49 -14.25
N GLU A 183 19.34 -15.17 -15.08
CA GLU A 183 20.50 -16.01 -15.19
C GLU A 183 21.17 -16.07 -13.81
N PRO A 184 21.50 -17.25 -13.29
CA PRO A 184 22.13 -17.36 -11.98
C PRO A 184 23.52 -16.72 -12.04
N CYS A 185 23.79 -15.81 -11.12
CA CYS A 185 25.16 -15.34 -10.82
C CYS A 185 26.03 -16.46 -10.31
#